data_11fa6f8211029e9820d1313eeadd0746
#
_entry.id   11fa6f8211029e9820d1313eeadd0746
#
_cell.length_a   1.000
_cell.length_b   1.000
_cell.length_c   1.000
_cell.angle_alpha   90.00
_cell.angle_beta   90.00
_cell.angle_gamma   90.00
#
_symmetry.space_group_name_H-M   'P 1'
#
loop_
_entity.id
_entity.type
_entity.pdbx_description
1 polymer ?
#
loop_
_entity_poly.entity_id
_entity_poly.type
_entity_poly.pdbx_seq_one_letter_code
_entity_poly.pdbx_strand_id
1 'polypeptide(L)'
;MQNISSLTDFMRKIEGRNHVALLIHNPEKESSRCAFRSITEASFLSQNTLVCIADLTQVSEIRTLHESDGEPALLLFENGELVQIVEGCHESDYFKALINHDSVASK
;
A
#
# COMPACT_ATOMS: atom_id res chain seq x y z
N MET A 1 -1.31 10.35 3.32
CA MET A 1 -1.83 9.01 3.01
C MET A 1 -3.32 9.13 2.71
N GLN A 2 -3.79 8.45 1.68
CA GLN A 2 -5.15 8.63 1.20
C GLN A 2 -5.98 7.37 1.41
N ASN A 3 -7.20 7.54 1.90
CA ASN A 3 -8.14 6.44 2.05
C ASN A 3 -8.81 6.14 0.72
N ILE A 4 -8.95 4.86 0.42
CA ILE A 4 -9.60 4.40 -0.78
C ILE A 4 -11.04 4.01 -0.42
N SER A 5 -12.01 4.60 -1.10
CA SER A 5 -13.41 4.34 -0.81
C SER A 5 -14.01 3.26 -1.70
N SER A 6 -13.38 2.96 -2.83
CA SER A 6 -13.85 1.93 -3.75
C SER A 6 -12.72 1.57 -4.70
N LEU A 7 -12.90 0.46 -5.40
CA LEU A 7 -11.93 0.09 -6.42
C LEU A 7 -11.85 1.14 -7.52
N THR A 8 -12.99 1.68 -7.93
CA THR A 8 -13.01 2.75 -8.93
C THR A 8 -12.24 3.97 -8.45
N ASP A 9 -12.40 4.32 -7.17
CA ASP A 9 -11.67 5.43 -6.58
C ASP A 9 -10.17 5.20 -6.68
N PHE A 10 -9.73 3.97 -6.37
CA PHE A 10 -8.31 3.65 -6.46
C PHE A 10 -7.80 3.75 -7.89
N MET A 11 -8.57 3.19 -8.84
CA MET A 11 -8.15 3.22 -10.24
C MET A 11 -7.97 4.64 -10.75
N ARG A 12 -8.80 5.57 -10.26
CA ARG A 12 -8.64 6.97 -10.63
C ARG A 12 -7.39 7.56 -10.03
N LYS A 13 -7.09 7.20 -8.79
CA LYS A 13 -5.95 7.80 -8.09
C LYS A 13 -4.62 7.38 -8.68
N ILE A 14 -4.55 6.20 -9.30
CA ILE A 14 -3.29 5.75 -9.87
C ILE A 14 -3.05 6.29 -11.28
N GLU A 15 -4.08 6.87 -11.89
CA GLU A 15 -3.91 7.42 -13.25
C GLU A 15 -2.90 8.56 -13.23
N GLY A 16 -1.95 8.49 -14.15
CA GLY A 16 -0.97 9.53 -14.29
C GLY A 16 0.09 9.55 -13.21
N ARG A 17 0.10 8.56 -12.33
CA ARG A 17 1.07 8.49 -11.25
C ARG A 17 2.13 7.45 -11.57
N ASN A 18 3.39 7.81 -11.33
CA ASN A 18 4.50 6.89 -11.59
C ASN A 18 4.64 5.84 -10.52
N HIS A 19 4.41 6.22 -9.25
CA HIS A 19 4.62 5.30 -8.13
C HIS A 19 3.46 5.42 -7.16
N VAL A 20 2.83 4.28 -6.87
CA VAL A 20 1.71 4.23 -5.94
C VAL A 20 1.92 3.01 -5.03
N ALA A 21 1.69 3.20 -3.75
CA ALA A 21 1.71 2.11 -2.78
C ALA A 21 0.32 2.01 -2.16
N LEU A 22 -0.26 0.81 -2.18
CA LEU A 22 -1.59 0.57 -1.61
C LEU A 22 -1.49 -0.45 -0.51
N LEU A 23 -1.84 -0.05 0.71
CA LEU A 23 -1.92 -0.99 1.82
C LEU A 23 -3.36 -1.49 1.94
N ILE A 24 -3.52 -2.80 1.78
CA ILE A 24 -4.80 -3.46 2.03
C ILE A 24 -4.73 -4.02 3.44
N HIS A 25 -5.66 -3.59 4.31
CA HIS A 25 -5.60 -4.02 5.70
C HIS A 25 -6.98 -4.36 6.20
N ASN A 26 -7.00 -5.22 7.22
CA ASN A 26 -8.21 -5.57 7.97
C ASN A 26 -8.00 -5.08 9.40
N PRO A 27 -8.69 -4.00 9.81
CA PRO A 27 -8.43 -3.43 11.14
C PRO A 27 -8.77 -4.37 12.30
N GLU A 28 -9.45 -5.47 12.02
CA GLU A 28 -9.74 -6.46 13.06
C GLU A 28 -8.55 -7.36 13.34
N LYS A 29 -7.51 -7.32 12.51
CA LYS A 29 -6.32 -8.14 12.69
C LYS A 29 -5.20 -7.29 13.28
N GLU A 30 -4.50 -7.88 14.24
CA GLU A 30 -3.41 -7.16 14.89
C GLU A 30 -2.27 -6.89 13.93
N SER A 31 -1.95 -7.84 13.06
CA SER A 31 -0.88 -7.65 12.09
C SER A 31 -1.19 -6.50 11.14
N SER A 32 -2.47 -6.33 10.80
CA SER A 32 -2.87 -5.20 9.95
C SER A 32 -2.72 -3.87 10.67
N ARG A 33 -3.06 -3.82 11.95
CA ARG A 33 -2.89 -2.58 12.71
C ARG A 33 -1.41 -2.23 12.84
N CYS A 34 -0.57 -3.25 13.01
CA CYS A 34 0.87 -3.06 13.04
C CYS A 34 1.37 -2.48 11.72
N ALA A 35 0.97 -3.08 10.61
CA ALA A 35 1.39 -2.60 9.29
C ALA A 35 0.88 -1.18 9.03
N PHE A 36 -0.33 -0.88 9.46
CA PHE A 36 -0.89 0.45 9.29
C PHE A 36 -0.03 1.50 10.00
N ARG A 37 0.41 1.21 11.21
CA ARG A 37 1.26 2.15 11.94
C ARG A 37 2.59 2.34 11.21
N SER A 38 3.20 1.25 10.78
CA SER A 38 4.50 1.32 10.12
C SER A 38 4.42 2.09 8.81
N ILE A 39 3.38 1.83 8.01
CA ILE A 39 3.25 2.52 6.73
C ILE A 39 2.90 3.99 6.92
N THR A 40 2.16 4.30 7.98
CA THR A 40 1.84 5.70 8.27
C THR A 40 3.10 6.48 8.56
N GLU A 41 4.01 5.92 9.36
CA GLU A 41 5.28 6.58 9.62
C GLU A 41 6.11 6.73 8.36
N ALA A 42 6.14 5.68 7.55
CA ALA A 42 6.91 5.72 6.31
C ALA A 42 6.36 6.76 5.34
N SER A 43 5.04 6.92 5.30
CA SER A 43 4.41 7.81 4.34
C SER A 43 4.72 9.28 4.61
N PHE A 44 5.03 9.63 5.87
CA PHE A 44 5.39 11.02 6.17
C PHE A 44 6.65 11.45 5.44
N LEU A 45 7.52 10.50 5.11
CA LEU A 45 8.79 10.80 4.48
C LEU A 45 8.77 10.53 3.00
N SER A 46 7.64 10.11 2.48
CA SER A 46 7.51 9.85 1.05
C SER A 46 7.26 11.14 0.29
N GLN A 47 7.99 11.35 -0.80
CA GLN A 47 7.85 12.54 -1.60
C GLN A 47 7.32 12.24 -3.01
N ASN A 48 7.62 11.07 -3.53
CA ASN A 48 7.32 10.76 -4.92
C ASN A 48 6.31 9.64 -5.09
N THR A 49 5.90 9.02 -4.01
CA THR A 49 4.98 7.90 -4.05
C THR A 49 3.68 8.28 -3.38
N LEU A 50 2.59 8.07 -4.08
CA LEU A 50 1.26 8.24 -3.49
C LEU A 50 0.99 7.01 -2.63
N VAL A 51 0.76 7.22 -1.33
CA VAL A 51 0.47 6.12 -0.42
C VAL A 51 -1.02 6.10 -0.14
N CYS A 52 -1.65 4.97 -0.44
CA CYS A 52 -3.08 4.77 -0.27
C CYS A 52 -3.34 3.64 0.72
N ILE A 53 -4.51 3.66 1.33
CA ILE A 53 -4.90 2.63 2.26
C ILE A 53 -6.34 2.21 1.99
N ALA A 54 -6.59 0.90 1.98
CA ALA A 54 -7.92 0.35 1.77
C ALA A 54 -8.28 -0.56 2.93
N ASP A 55 -9.43 -0.29 3.53
CA ASP A 55 -9.99 -1.11 4.62
C ASP A 55 -10.79 -2.24 3.99
N LEU A 56 -10.31 -3.45 4.16
CA LEU A 56 -10.88 -4.63 3.53
C LEU A 56 -12.34 -4.87 3.96
N THR A 57 -12.71 -4.40 5.14
CA THR A 57 -14.07 -4.57 5.62
C THR A 57 -15.04 -3.61 4.94
N GLN A 58 -14.52 -2.55 4.32
CA GLN A 58 -15.37 -1.55 3.67
C GLN A 58 -15.23 -1.58 2.15
N VAL A 59 -14.08 -1.97 1.65
CA VAL A 59 -13.81 -2.00 0.20
C VAL A 59 -13.45 -3.42 -0.18
N SER A 60 -14.43 -4.33 -0.05
CA SER A 60 -14.15 -5.74 -0.27
C SER A 60 -13.74 -6.04 -1.71
N GLU A 61 -14.18 -5.23 -2.67
CA GLU A 61 -13.82 -5.46 -4.07
C GLU A 61 -12.33 -5.25 -4.32
N ILE A 62 -11.60 -4.66 -3.37
CA ILE A 62 -10.16 -4.51 -3.53
C ILE A 62 -9.46 -5.86 -3.59
N ARG A 63 -10.12 -6.93 -3.16
CA ARG A 63 -9.57 -8.28 -3.25
C ARG A 63 -9.34 -8.73 -4.69
N THR A 64 -9.95 -8.05 -5.65
CA THR A 64 -9.68 -8.37 -7.05
C THR A 64 -8.25 -8.02 -7.44
N LEU A 65 -7.62 -7.11 -6.71
CA LEU A 65 -6.22 -6.78 -6.95
C LEU A 65 -5.29 -7.79 -6.31
N HIS A 66 -5.65 -8.27 -5.12
CA HIS A 66 -4.83 -9.23 -4.40
C HIS A 66 -5.68 -9.91 -3.34
N GLU A 67 -5.81 -11.21 -3.47
CA GLU A 67 -6.52 -12.01 -2.50
C GLU A 67 -5.60 -12.33 -1.33
N SER A 68 -6.10 -12.11 -0.12
CA SER A 68 -5.30 -12.28 1.07
C SER A 68 -6.14 -12.99 2.13
N ASP A 69 -5.46 -13.73 3.00
CA ASP A 69 -6.12 -14.46 4.08
C ASP A 69 -6.36 -13.57 5.30
N GLY A 70 -6.41 -12.27 5.09
CA GLY A 70 -6.59 -11.33 6.18
C GLY A 70 -5.31 -10.70 6.66
N GLU A 71 -4.18 -11.13 6.13
CA GLU A 71 -2.91 -10.48 6.41
C GLU A 71 -2.83 -9.17 5.66
N PRO A 72 -2.15 -8.16 6.23
CA PRO A 72 -1.97 -6.91 5.49
C PRO A 72 -1.07 -7.15 4.29
N ALA A 73 -1.34 -6.44 3.21
CA ALA A 73 -0.54 -6.55 2.00
C ALA A 73 -0.29 -5.16 1.45
N LEU A 74 0.97 -4.85 1.18
CA LEU A 74 1.35 -3.61 0.54
C LEU A 74 1.62 -3.91 -0.93
N LEU A 75 0.83 -3.29 -1.80
CA LEU A 75 0.93 -3.47 -3.23
C LEU A 75 1.64 -2.25 -3.81
N LEU A 76 2.71 -2.50 -4.56
CA LEU A 76 3.49 -1.43 -5.16
C LEU A 76 3.23 -1.41 -6.66
N PHE A 77 2.85 -0.23 -7.15
CA PHE A 77 2.52 -0.03 -8.55
C PHE A 77 3.50 0.95 -9.18
N GLU A 78 3.89 0.66 -10.42
CA GLU A 78 4.69 1.59 -11.23
C GLU A 78 3.96 1.81 -12.55
N ASN A 79 3.65 3.06 -12.83
CA ASN A 79 2.98 3.44 -14.08
C ASN A 79 1.69 2.64 -14.29
N GLY A 80 0.97 2.39 -13.20
CA GLY A 80 -0.31 1.71 -13.25
C GLY A 80 -0.23 0.21 -13.18
N GLU A 81 0.97 -0.36 -13.13
CA GLU A 81 1.14 -1.81 -13.09
C GLU A 81 1.63 -2.28 -11.74
N LEU A 82 1.05 -3.37 -11.26
CA LEU A 82 1.47 -3.98 -10.00
C LEU A 82 2.82 -4.66 -10.21
N VAL A 83 3.84 -4.20 -9.46
CA VAL A 83 5.19 -4.73 -9.64
C VAL A 83 5.69 -5.50 -8.43
N GLN A 84 5.08 -5.31 -7.26
CA GLN A 84 5.56 -6.02 -6.07
C GLN A 84 4.46 -6.09 -5.02
N ILE A 85 4.42 -7.19 -4.29
CA ILE A 85 3.49 -7.40 -3.19
C ILE A 85 4.32 -7.77 -1.96
N VAL A 86 4.09 -7.06 -0.86
CA VAL A 86 4.77 -7.33 0.41
C VAL A 86 3.71 -7.61 1.47
N GLU A 87 3.70 -8.82 2.00
CA GLU A 87 2.68 -9.23 2.97
C GLU A 87 3.21 -9.15 4.39
N GLY A 88 2.30 -8.89 5.32
CA GLY A 88 2.62 -8.89 6.73
C GLY A 88 3.04 -7.54 7.25
N CYS A 89 3.35 -7.51 8.55
CA CYS A 89 3.80 -6.29 9.19
C CYS A 89 5.32 -6.22 9.15
N HIS A 90 5.84 -5.07 8.78
CA HIS A 90 7.28 -4.80 8.75
C HIS A 90 7.53 -3.46 9.43
N GLU A 91 8.78 -3.19 9.74
CA GLU A 91 9.16 -1.93 10.35
C GLU A 91 9.02 -0.79 9.35
N SER A 92 8.85 0.42 9.89
CA SER A 92 8.66 1.58 9.03
C SER A 92 9.85 1.83 8.11
N ASP A 93 11.06 1.51 8.56
CA ASP A 93 12.25 1.68 7.69
C ASP A 93 12.18 0.79 6.46
N TYR A 94 11.68 -0.42 6.63
CA TYR A 94 11.52 -1.33 5.51
C TYR A 94 10.52 -0.78 4.49
N PHE A 95 9.36 -0.34 4.97
CA PHE A 95 8.35 0.24 4.08
C PHE A 95 8.86 1.53 3.44
N LYS A 96 9.61 2.32 4.20
CA LYS A 96 10.13 3.56 3.68
C LYS A 96 11.07 3.31 2.50
N ALA A 97 11.93 2.30 2.60
CA ALA A 97 12.81 1.97 1.51
C ALA A 97 12.02 1.54 0.27
N LEU A 98 10.93 0.80 0.47
CA LEU A 98 10.12 0.34 -0.65
C LEU A 98 9.41 1.49 -1.34
N ILE A 99 8.78 2.39 -0.58
CA ILE A 99 7.97 3.44 -1.19
C ILE A 99 8.83 4.57 -1.73
N ASN A 100 10.04 4.73 -1.25
CA ASN A 100 10.94 5.75 -1.77
C ASN A 100 11.84 5.24 -2.88
N HIS A 101 11.86 3.94 -3.10
CA HIS A 101 12.66 3.31 -4.17
C HIS A 101 14.15 3.58 -4.05
N ASP A 102 14.61 3.89 -2.85
CA ASP A 102 15.99 4.32 -2.69
C ASP A 102 16.99 3.22 -2.97
N SER A 103 16.80 2.09 -2.31
CA SER A 103 17.75 1.01 -2.42
C SER A 103 17.66 0.29 -3.74
N VAL A 104 16.47 0.26 -4.30
CA VAL A 104 16.24 -0.46 -5.54
C VAL A 104 16.79 0.28 -6.71
N ALA A 105 16.62 1.58 -6.69
CA ALA A 105 17.00 2.41 -7.83
C ALA A 105 18.48 2.33 -8.13
N SER A 106 19.26 2.00 -7.16
CA SER A 106 20.71 2.04 -7.33
C SER A 106 21.24 0.80 -8.02
N LYS A 107 20.42 -0.06 -8.43
CA LYS A 107 20.98 -1.24 -9.06
C LYS A 107 20.73 -1.29 -10.50
#